data_e4e7664ea62c6aa30476a9df485fdc7e
#
_entry.id   e4e7664ea62c6aa30476a9df485fdc7e
#
_cell.length_a   1.000
_cell.length_b   1.000
_cell.length_c   1.000
_cell.angle_alpha   90.00
_cell.angle_beta   90.00
_cell.angle_gamma   90.00
#
_symmetry.space_group_name_H-M   'P 1'
#
loop_
_entity.id
_entity.type
_entity.pdbx_description
1 polymer ?
#
loop_
_entity_poly.entity_id
_entity_poly.type
_entity_poly.pdbx_seq_one_letter_code
_entity_poly.pdbx_strand_id
1 'polypeptide(L)'
;MKSDGQKQGRISHLYDRASKKAMDLWSYCSEGVWEDHRDSLKVKLIKTANLTVRTFMSSDLQSKACAMTYRTMLAVVPALALVFAIGRGFGFQNLLQNQLYNYLPSQRKALEMAFSFVDSCLAQASEGIFVGVGIVFLLWTILSLLDSVEETFNQVWGVTVDRSFFRKVTDYLAICIILPILMICSGGLQIFMSTAIQKLLPFDFLSPVLEAMLDLASYVLAWLFFVGAYMLIPNAKVRFSSALPAGILAGTAFQILQWLFVSGQLYVAKYNAIYGSFSFLPLMLIWMQLSWLITLAGALVCSSVQNISMFTYSCQTQNISDNYRLKVTLAVLSVIIKRFESAGKPITPHETADTYGIPSPLVSAIFTRLMAGGLIVRVVPDGTAEMSDNLPVQPAMSINHYTITFVIERLRNHGDTDFIPDFSSQFPGVIAICDDIDSRLTTM
;
A
#
# COMPACT_ATOMS: atom_id res chain seq x y z
N MET A 1 -20.29 -53.73 25.48
CA MET A 1 -19.09 -53.49 24.69
C MET A 1 -19.27 -53.33 23.16
N LYS A 2 -20.50 -53.38 22.62
CA LYS A 2 -20.72 -53.19 21.14
C LYS A 2 -21.12 -51.76 20.72
N SER A 3 -21.40 -50.82 21.66
CA SER A 3 -21.87 -49.47 21.31
C SER A 3 -20.74 -48.45 21.12
N ASP A 4 -19.53 -48.68 21.64
CA ASP A 4 -18.43 -47.71 21.56
C ASP A 4 -17.67 -47.76 20.21
N GLY A 5 -17.58 -48.95 19.60
CA GLY A 5 -16.95 -49.09 18.29
C GLY A 5 -17.73 -48.41 17.14
N GLN A 6 -19.06 -48.35 17.27
CA GLN A 6 -19.91 -47.69 16.25
C GLN A 6 -19.90 -46.17 16.38
N LYS A 7 -19.69 -45.62 17.58
CA LYS A 7 -19.51 -44.18 17.80
C LYS A 7 -18.13 -43.69 17.32
N GLN A 8 -17.07 -44.45 17.54
CA GLN A 8 -15.71 -44.15 17.06
C GLN A 8 -15.61 -44.14 15.54
N GLY A 9 -16.24 -45.11 14.85
CA GLY A 9 -16.30 -45.15 13.38
C GLY A 9 -17.10 -43.98 12.77
N ARG A 10 -18.14 -43.49 13.45
CA ARG A 10 -18.92 -42.31 13.01
C ARG A 10 -18.18 -41.01 13.18
N ILE A 11 -17.38 -40.88 14.24
CA ILE A 11 -16.55 -39.69 14.51
C ILE A 11 -15.39 -39.63 13.53
N SER A 12 -14.71 -40.76 13.22
CA SER A 12 -13.64 -40.80 12.21
C SER A 12 -14.14 -40.44 10.81
N HIS A 13 -15.30 -40.98 10.40
CA HIS A 13 -15.93 -40.63 9.12
C HIS A 13 -16.37 -39.15 9.02
N LEU A 14 -16.80 -38.54 10.13
CA LEU A 14 -17.12 -37.12 10.18
C LEU A 14 -15.85 -36.28 10.10
N TYR A 15 -14.79 -36.70 10.77
CA TYR A 15 -13.48 -36.03 10.75
C TYR A 15 -12.86 -36.10 9.34
N ASP A 16 -12.88 -37.28 8.69
CA ASP A 16 -12.39 -37.45 7.32
C ASP A 16 -13.18 -36.66 6.29
N ARG A 17 -14.51 -36.55 6.46
CA ARG A 17 -15.34 -35.69 5.59
C ARG A 17 -15.08 -34.20 5.83
N ALA A 18 -14.87 -33.79 7.09
CA ALA A 18 -14.57 -32.42 7.44
C ALA A 18 -13.16 -32.02 6.92
N SER A 19 -12.17 -32.91 7.09
CA SER A 19 -10.81 -32.67 6.59
C SER A 19 -10.73 -32.63 5.06
N LYS A 20 -11.47 -33.50 4.36
CA LYS A 20 -11.58 -33.45 2.89
C LYS A 20 -12.24 -32.17 2.40
N LYS A 21 -13.37 -31.77 3.00
CA LYS A 21 -14.03 -30.51 2.66
C LYS A 21 -13.15 -29.29 2.98
N ALA A 22 -12.38 -29.31 4.07
CA ALA A 22 -11.44 -28.26 4.40
C ALA A 22 -10.29 -28.20 3.39
N MET A 23 -9.80 -29.36 2.93
CA MET A 23 -8.74 -29.44 1.94
C MET A 23 -9.20 -28.99 0.56
N ASP A 24 -10.42 -29.39 0.14
CA ASP A 24 -11.06 -28.95 -1.10
C ASP A 24 -11.34 -27.42 -1.09
N LEU A 25 -11.79 -26.89 0.05
CA LEU A 25 -11.97 -25.44 0.24
C LEU A 25 -10.63 -24.71 0.21
N TRP A 26 -9.60 -25.27 0.82
CA TRP A 26 -8.27 -24.69 0.81
C TRP A 26 -7.67 -24.66 -0.59
N SER A 27 -7.75 -25.78 -1.34
CA SER A 27 -7.26 -25.84 -2.73
C SER A 27 -8.02 -24.89 -3.65
N TYR A 28 -9.35 -24.75 -3.47
CA TYR A 28 -10.14 -23.76 -4.18
C TYR A 28 -9.73 -22.32 -3.83
N CYS A 29 -9.54 -22.01 -2.54
CA CYS A 29 -9.14 -20.68 -2.11
C CYS A 29 -7.70 -20.31 -2.48
N SER A 30 -6.79 -21.30 -2.61
CA SER A 30 -5.37 -21.06 -2.94
C SER A 30 -5.12 -20.92 -4.44
N GLU A 31 -5.69 -21.77 -5.26
CA GLU A 31 -5.43 -21.83 -6.71
C GLU A 31 -6.70 -21.82 -7.57
N GLY A 32 -7.71 -22.60 -7.23
CA GLY A 32 -8.92 -22.78 -8.04
C GLY A 32 -9.74 -21.50 -8.21
N VAL A 33 -9.66 -20.56 -7.26
CA VAL A 33 -10.39 -19.28 -7.34
C VAL A 33 -9.92 -18.41 -8.51
N TRP A 34 -8.69 -18.58 -8.99
CA TRP A 34 -8.14 -17.79 -10.11
C TRP A 34 -8.69 -18.23 -11.47
N GLU A 35 -9.13 -19.49 -11.58
CA GLU A 35 -9.79 -20.06 -12.77
C GLU A 35 -11.30 -19.75 -12.79
N ASP A 36 -11.88 -19.33 -11.66
CA ASP A 36 -13.31 -19.00 -11.59
C ASP A 36 -13.60 -17.65 -12.23
N HIS A 37 -14.32 -17.66 -13.35
CA HIS A 37 -14.71 -16.49 -14.15
C HIS A 37 -16.03 -15.84 -13.68
N ARG A 38 -16.63 -16.33 -12.58
CA ARG A 38 -17.89 -15.76 -12.08
C ARG A 38 -17.65 -14.41 -11.45
N ASP A 39 -18.39 -13.41 -11.91
CA ASP A 39 -18.33 -12.04 -11.39
C ASP A 39 -19.16 -11.86 -10.12
N SER A 40 -18.98 -12.77 -9.13
CA SER A 40 -19.69 -12.70 -7.85
C SER A 40 -18.85 -12.00 -6.79
N LEU A 41 -19.50 -11.26 -5.88
CA LEU A 41 -18.84 -10.59 -4.76
C LEU A 41 -18.02 -11.57 -3.89
N LYS A 42 -18.51 -12.82 -3.72
CA LYS A 42 -17.80 -13.86 -2.96
C LYS A 42 -16.47 -14.23 -3.62
N VAL A 43 -16.46 -14.45 -4.94
CA VAL A 43 -15.24 -14.78 -5.69
C VAL A 43 -14.25 -13.61 -5.63
N LYS A 44 -14.72 -12.36 -5.79
CA LYS A 44 -13.88 -11.16 -5.65
C LYS A 44 -13.25 -11.06 -4.26
N LEU A 45 -14.02 -11.31 -3.18
CA LEU A 45 -13.52 -11.30 -1.81
C LEU A 45 -12.46 -12.37 -1.57
N ILE A 46 -12.68 -13.60 -2.05
CA ILE A 46 -11.71 -14.69 -1.90
C ILE A 46 -10.43 -14.40 -2.70
N LYS A 47 -10.55 -13.90 -3.95
CA LYS A 47 -9.40 -13.48 -4.75
C LYS A 47 -8.61 -12.36 -4.07
N THR A 48 -9.30 -11.35 -3.53
CA THR A 48 -8.66 -10.25 -2.78
C THR A 48 -7.93 -10.76 -1.54
N ALA A 49 -8.58 -11.61 -0.75
CA ALA A 49 -7.97 -12.19 0.45
C ALA A 49 -6.74 -13.04 0.10
N ASN A 50 -6.84 -13.90 -0.92
CA ASN A 50 -5.72 -14.72 -1.39
C ASN A 50 -4.55 -13.84 -1.86
N LEU A 51 -4.84 -12.83 -2.70
CA LEU A 51 -3.83 -11.88 -3.18
C LEU A 51 -3.16 -11.15 -2.01
N THR A 52 -3.97 -10.66 -1.06
CA THR A 52 -3.45 -9.96 0.12
C THR A 52 -2.53 -10.85 0.94
N VAL A 53 -2.95 -12.09 1.23
CA VAL A 53 -2.13 -13.04 2.00
C VAL A 53 -0.85 -13.40 1.25
N ARG A 54 -0.93 -13.70 -0.05
CA ARG A 54 0.24 -14.04 -0.87
C ARG A 54 1.23 -12.87 -0.93
N THR A 55 0.73 -11.66 -1.17
CA THR A 55 1.59 -10.46 -1.22
C THR A 55 2.12 -10.12 0.16
N PHE A 56 1.35 -10.30 1.24
CA PHE A 56 1.81 -10.12 2.62
C PHE A 56 2.99 -11.06 2.95
N MET A 57 2.93 -12.32 2.53
CA MET A 57 4.00 -13.30 2.76
C MET A 57 5.23 -13.08 1.88
N SER A 58 5.06 -12.54 0.67
CA SER A 58 6.15 -12.26 -0.26
C SER A 58 6.78 -10.88 -0.06
N SER A 59 6.03 -9.91 0.46
CA SER A 59 6.53 -8.58 0.77
C SER A 59 7.07 -8.55 2.20
N ASP A 60 8.23 -7.98 2.38
CA ASP A 60 8.91 -7.88 3.67
C ASP A 60 8.27 -6.80 4.58
N LEU A 61 6.92 -6.89 4.75
CA LEU A 61 6.14 -5.89 5.51
C LEU A 61 6.54 -5.83 6.97
N GLN A 62 6.97 -6.95 7.56
CA GLN A 62 7.39 -6.98 8.95
C GLN A 62 8.66 -6.17 9.16
N SER A 63 9.67 -6.33 8.30
CA SER A 63 10.89 -5.53 8.35
C SER A 63 10.62 -4.04 8.10
N LYS A 64 9.71 -3.74 7.16
CA LYS A 64 9.27 -2.36 6.92
C LYS A 64 8.56 -1.76 8.14
N ALA A 65 7.68 -2.50 8.80
CA ALA A 65 7.03 -2.06 10.03
C ALA A 65 8.04 -1.83 11.16
N CYS A 66 9.06 -2.69 11.31
CA CYS A 66 10.15 -2.48 12.25
C CYS A 66 10.95 -1.20 11.94
N ALA A 67 11.32 -0.98 10.68
CA ALA A 67 12.04 0.21 10.25
C ALA A 67 11.21 1.49 10.50
N MET A 68 9.89 1.46 10.21
CA MET A 68 8.99 2.57 10.51
C MET A 68 8.87 2.83 12.00
N THR A 69 8.81 1.79 12.82
CA THR A 69 8.78 1.90 14.28
C THR A 69 10.02 2.62 14.80
N TYR A 70 11.21 2.21 14.36
CA TYR A 70 12.46 2.84 14.74
C TYR A 70 12.51 4.32 14.32
N ARG A 71 12.16 4.63 13.07
CA ARG A 71 12.13 6.01 12.55
C ARG A 71 11.12 6.87 13.30
N THR A 72 9.94 6.30 13.61
CA THR A 72 8.90 7.01 14.41
C THR A 72 9.40 7.31 15.82
N MET A 73 10.07 6.36 16.46
CA MET A 73 10.65 6.58 17.79
C MET A 73 11.66 7.72 17.80
N LEU A 74 12.52 7.81 16.80
CA LEU A 74 13.47 8.90 16.66
C LEU A 74 12.77 10.25 16.39
N ALA A 75 11.67 10.22 15.67
CA ALA A 75 10.92 11.42 15.31
C ALA A 75 9.92 11.88 16.39
N VAL A 76 9.59 11.07 17.39
CA VAL A 76 8.61 11.42 18.45
C VAL A 76 9.02 12.72 19.17
N VAL A 77 10.26 12.85 19.59
CA VAL A 77 10.73 14.05 20.32
C VAL A 77 10.70 15.28 19.41
N PRO A 78 11.28 15.26 18.20
CA PRO A 78 11.15 16.34 17.22
C PRO A 78 9.69 16.72 16.92
N ALA A 79 8.82 15.72 16.71
CA ALA A 79 7.41 15.96 16.40
C ALA A 79 6.67 16.63 17.57
N LEU A 80 6.88 16.18 18.80
CA LEU A 80 6.32 16.82 19.99
C LEU A 80 6.84 18.25 20.12
N ALA A 81 8.15 18.46 19.94
CA ALA A 81 8.73 19.80 19.99
C ALA A 81 8.06 20.77 19.01
N LEU A 82 7.83 20.32 17.77
CA LEU A 82 7.16 21.12 16.75
C LEU A 82 5.69 21.41 17.11
N VAL A 83 4.94 20.38 17.53
CA VAL A 83 3.54 20.53 17.94
C VAL A 83 3.40 21.52 19.09
N PHE A 84 4.30 21.44 20.09
CA PHE A 84 4.32 22.37 21.22
C PHE A 84 4.75 23.77 20.83
N ALA A 85 5.75 23.93 19.96
CA ALA A 85 6.17 25.23 19.46
C ALA A 85 5.02 25.93 18.74
N ILE A 86 4.29 25.22 17.89
CA ILE A 86 3.09 25.75 17.21
C ILE A 86 2.00 26.09 18.25
N GLY A 87 1.67 25.14 19.14
CA GLY A 87 0.65 25.36 20.17
C GLY A 87 0.96 26.53 21.08
N ARG A 88 2.23 26.75 21.44
CA ARG A 88 2.69 27.89 22.22
C ARG A 88 2.54 29.20 21.45
N GLY A 89 2.87 29.21 20.14
CA GLY A 89 2.69 30.38 19.28
C GLY A 89 1.24 30.83 19.19
N PHE A 90 0.28 29.91 19.28
CA PHE A 90 -1.16 30.18 19.31
C PHE A 90 -1.76 30.30 20.73
N GLY A 91 -0.97 30.17 21.81
CA GLY A 91 -1.46 30.22 23.19
C GLY A 91 -2.19 28.96 23.69
N PHE A 92 -2.11 27.83 22.96
CA PHE A 92 -2.83 26.60 23.29
C PHE A 92 -1.97 25.50 23.96
N GLN A 93 -0.80 25.88 24.51
CA GLN A 93 0.14 24.93 25.12
C GLN A 93 -0.52 24.05 26.20
N ASN A 94 -1.27 24.66 27.14
CA ASN A 94 -1.93 23.94 28.24
C ASN A 94 -3.01 22.98 27.74
N LEU A 95 -3.70 23.32 26.66
CA LEU A 95 -4.73 22.46 26.06
C LEU A 95 -4.10 21.22 25.43
N LEU A 96 -2.99 21.38 24.71
CA LEU A 96 -2.24 20.25 24.13
C LEU A 96 -1.66 19.33 25.22
N GLN A 97 -1.10 19.87 26.28
CA GLN A 97 -0.58 19.08 27.41
C GLN A 97 -1.71 18.27 28.06
N ASN A 98 -2.84 18.90 28.37
CA ASN A 98 -3.99 18.22 28.96
C ASN A 98 -4.56 17.13 28.07
N GLN A 99 -4.63 17.37 26.77
CA GLN A 99 -5.06 16.37 25.80
C GLN A 99 -4.14 15.13 25.80
N LEU A 100 -2.81 15.34 25.74
CA LEU A 100 -1.85 14.25 25.77
C LEU A 100 -1.88 13.48 27.09
N TYR A 101 -2.08 14.16 28.23
CA TYR A 101 -2.28 13.50 29.53
C TYR A 101 -3.57 12.65 29.56
N ASN A 102 -4.62 13.11 28.90
CA ASN A 102 -5.88 12.35 28.81
C ASN A 102 -5.79 11.14 27.89
N TYR A 103 -5.07 11.27 26.76
CA TYR A 103 -4.86 10.16 25.84
C TYR A 103 -3.87 9.10 26.37
N LEU A 104 -2.90 9.51 27.19
CA LEU A 104 -1.81 8.66 27.65
C LEU A 104 -1.64 8.78 29.20
N PRO A 105 -2.69 8.46 29.99
CA PRO A 105 -2.65 8.68 31.46
C PRO A 105 -1.58 7.84 32.15
N SER A 106 -1.31 6.63 31.64
CA SER A 106 -0.30 5.73 32.21
C SER A 106 1.15 6.18 31.95
N GLN A 107 1.38 7.11 31.04
CA GLN A 107 2.69 7.63 30.63
C GLN A 107 2.96 9.06 31.11
N ARG A 108 2.20 9.54 32.07
CA ARG A 108 2.29 10.92 32.57
C ARG A 108 3.72 11.35 32.89
N LYS A 109 4.50 10.48 33.56
CA LYS A 109 5.92 10.77 33.89
C LYS A 109 6.81 10.88 32.65
N ALA A 110 6.59 10.01 31.65
CA ALA A 110 7.33 10.08 30.39
C ALA A 110 6.98 11.34 29.59
N LEU A 111 5.70 11.72 29.57
CA LEU A 111 5.24 12.98 28.97
C LEU A 111 5.80 14.20 29.69
N GLU A 112 5.82 14.21 31.03
CA GLU A 112 6.43 15.30 31.81
C GLU A 112 7.91 15.47 31.50
N MET A 113 8.67 14.37 31.39
CA MET A 113 10.08 14.41 30.95
C MET A 113 10.22 14.92 29.51
N ALA A 114 9.37 14.45 28.60
CA ALA A 114 9.37 14.93 27.22
C ALA A 114 9.03 16.41 27.12
N PHE A 115 8.05 16.89 27.89
CA PHE A 115 7.69 18.30 27.92
C PHE A 115 8.79 19.16 28.51
N SER A 116 9.41 18.76 29.63
CA SER A 116 10.54 19.48 30.21
C SER A 116 11.73 19.54 29.26
N PHE A 117 11.99 18.47 28.50
CA PHE A 117 13.01 18.45 27.47
C PHE A 117 12.66 19.40 26.31
N VAL A 118 11.42 19.39 25.83
CA VAL A 118 10.93 20.32 24.78
C VAL A 118 11.00 21.78 25.27
N ASP A 119 10.57 22.07 26.49
CA ASP A 119 10.65 23.40 27.05
C ASP A 119 12.09 23.87 27.19
N SER A 120 13.01 22.98 27.57
CA SER A 120 14.46 23.27 27.62
C SER A 120 15.02 23.54 26.22
N CYS A 121 14.65 22.76 25.24
CA CYS A 121 15.04 22.98 23.84
C CYS A 121 14.51 24.33 23.32
N LEU A 122 13.25 24.66 23.60
CA LEU A 122 12.62 25.91 23.18
C LEU A 122 13.20 27.12 23.93
N ALA A 123 13.58 26.99 25.21
CA ALA A 123 14.23 28.07 26.00
C ALA A 123 15.65 28.35 25.48
N GLN A 124 16.44 27.31 25.22
CA GLN A 124 17.76 27.44 24.59
C GLN A 124 17.66 27.95 23.15
N ALA A 125 16.54 27.70 22.50
CA ALA A 125 16.24 28.20 21.18
C ALA A 125 16.11 29.73 21.11
N SER A 126 15.92 30.43 22.18
CA SER A 126 15.84 31.90 22.21
C SER A 126 17.21 32.62 22.19
N GLU A 127 18.33 31.91 22.33
CA GLU A 127 19.65 32.50 22.62
C GLU A 127 20.67 32.47 21.46
N GLY A 128 20.31 32.33 20.19
CA GLY A 128 21.28 32.58 19.11
C GLY A 128 21.28 31.62 17.91
N ILE A 129 22.38 31.59 17.14
CA ILE A 129 22.57 30.91 15.86
C ILE A 129 22.31 29.38 15.93
N PHE A 130 22.54 28.74 17.09
CA PHE A 130 22.24 27.33 17.33
C PHE A 130 20.75 26.98 17.22
N VAL A 131 19.86 27.97 17.37
CA VAL A 131 18.40 27.86 17.20
C VAL A 131 18.03 27.42 15.79
N GLY A 132 18.56 28.14 14.81
CA GLY A 132 18.26 27.87 13.41
C GLY A 132 18.67 26.44 13.01
N VAL A 133 19.84 26.01 13.43
CA VAL A 133 20.34 24.65 13.16
C VAL A 133 19.46 23.57 13.85
N GLY A 134 19.06 23.83 15.10
CA GLY A 134 18.17 22.93 15.84
C GLY A 134 16.80 22.77 15.19
N ILE A 135 16.17 23.86 14.79
CA ILE A 135 14.87 23.85 14.10
C ILE A 135 14.97 23.14 12.75
N VAL A 136 16.00 23.42 11.97
CA VAL A 136 16.24 22.75 10.67
C VAL A 136 16.43 21.26 10.88
N PHE A 137 17.17 20.83 11.90
CA PHE A 137 17.35 19.43 12.22
C PHE A 137 16.04 18.74 12.65
N LEU A 138 15.21 19.40 13.47
CA LEU A 138 13.89 18.91 13.87
C LEU A 138 12.98 18.72 12.66
N LEU A 139 12.90 19.74 11.80
CA LEU A 139 12.11 19.67 10.56
C LEU A 139 12.64 18.58 9.63
N TRP A 140 13.94 18.49 9.44
CA TRP A 140 14.56 17.43 8.64
C TRP A 140 14.18 16.02 9.12
N THR A 141 14.20 15.79 10.44
CA THR A 141 13.86 14.49 11.02
C THR A 141 12.40 14.12 10.74
N ILE A 142 11.47 15.10 10.85
CA ILE A 142 10.05 14.88 10.57
C ILE A 142 9.83 14.64 9.07
N LEU A 143 10.45 15.46 8.21
CA LEU A 143 10.36 15.31 6.76
C LEU A 143 10.91 13.95 6.30
N SER A 144 12.04 13.52 6.89
CA SER A 144 12.63 12.20 6.62
C SER A 144 11.73 11.04 7.04
N LEU A 145 10.97 11.18 8.15
CA LEU A 145 9.96 10.18 8.54
C LEU A 145 8.83 10.14 7.52
N LEU A 146 8.27 11.29 7.14
CA LEU A 146 7.16 11.37 6.18
C LEU A 146 7.56 10.83 4.80
N ASP A 147 8.78 11.14 4.33
CA ASP A 147 9.34 10.58 3.09
C ASP A 147 9.45 9.06 3.16
N SER A 148 9.90 8.53 4.29
CA SER A 148 9.97 7.07 4.48
C SER A 148 8.62 6.39 4.52
N VAL A 149 7.60 7.07 5.07
CA VAL A 149 6.21 6.59 5.06
C VAL A 149 5.70 6.57 3.62
N GLU A 150 5.88 7.67 2.87
CA GLU A 150 5.48 7.74 1.46
C GLU A 150 6.18 6.68 0.62
N GLU A 151 7.50 6.52 0.76
CA GLU A 151 8.29 5.50 0.06
C GLU A 151 7.75 4.08 0.33
N THR A 152 7.46 3.77 1.61
CA THR A 152 6.94 2.46 1.98
C THR A 152 5.56 2.20 1.37
N PHE A 153 4.68 3.22 1.36
CA PHE A 153 3.38 3.13 0.70
C PHE A 153 3.52 2.99 -0.81
N ASN A 154 4.39 3.77 -1.46
CA ASN A 154 4.68 3.67 -2.89
C ASN A 154 5.17 2.28 -3.26
N GLN A 155 6.03 1.67 -2.45
CA GLN A 155 6.48 0.28 -2.67
C GLN A 155 5.32 -0.73 -2.58
N VAL A 156 4.38 -0.57 -1.64
CA VAL A 156 3.16 -1.41 -1.55
C VAL A 156 2.28 -1.26 -2.78
N TRP A 157 2.25 -0.07 -3.39
CA TRP A 157 1.48 0.22 -4.60
C TRP A 157 2.22 -0.09 -5.89
N GLY A 158 3.50 -0.46 -5.83
CA GLY A 158 4.34 -0.70 -7.00
C GLY A 158 4.63 0.58 -7.80
N VAL A 159 4.59 1.73 -7.14
CA VAL A 159 4.91 3.03 -7.76
C VAL A 159 6.42 3.19 -7.82
N THR A 160 6.96 3.43 -9.01
CA THR A 160 8.40 3.58 -9.25
C THR A 160 8.83 5.05 -9.41
N VAL A 161 7.86 5.96 -9.54
CA VAL A 161 8.12 7.39 -9.77
C VAL A 161 7.86 8.18 -8.50
N ASP A 162 8.89 8.83 -7.99
CA ASP A 162 8.79 9.71 -6.82
C ASP A 162 8.19 11.07 -7.18
N ARG A 163 7.55 11.71 -6.18
CA ARG A 163 7.15 13.12 -6.30
C ARG A 163 8.38 14.02 -6.37
N SER A 164 8.25 15.18 -7.04
CA SER A 164 9.32 16.18 -7.04
C SER A 164 9.59 16.70 -5.62
N PHE A 165 10.85 16.96 -5.30
CA PHE A 165 11.30 17.39 -3.98
C PHE A 165 10.49 18.59 -3.43
N PHE A 166 10.26 19.61 -4.24
CA PHE A 166 9.49 20.79 -3.83
C PHE A 166 8.04 20.44 -3.43
N ARG A 167 7.40 19.55 -4.16
CA ARG A 167 6.05 19.08 -3.86
C ARG A 167 6.02 18.27 -2.56
N LYS A 168 6.98 17.37 -2.35
CA LYS A 168 7.12 16.62 -1.09
C LYS A 168 7.25 17.57 0.11
N VAL A 169 8.16 18.54 0.03
CA VAL A 169 8.37 19.51 1.12
C VAL A 169 7.11 20.33 1.40
N THR A 170 6.41 20.81 0.37
CA THR A 170 5.18 21.60 0.53
C THR A 170 4.06 20.77 1.17
N ASP A 171 3.84 19.54 0.69
CA ASP A 171 2.80 18.65 1.21
C ASP A 171 3.09 18.24 2.67
N TYR A 172 4.35 17.93 2.99
CA TYR A 172 4.76 17.54 4.34
C TYR A 172 4.70 18.72 5.32
N LEU A 173 5.10 19.92 4.87
CA LEU A 173 4.99 21.11 5.68
C LEU A 173 3.52 21.44 5.98
N ALA A 174 2.64 21.29 5.00
CA ALA A 174 1.20 21.46 5.20
C ALA A 174 0.67 20.45 6.24
N ILE A 175 1.07 19.19 6.19
CA ILE A 175 0.70 18.18 7.19
C ILE A 175 1.21 18.58 8.58
N CYS A 176 2.45 19.01 8.69
CA CYS A 176 3.07 19.45 9.96
C CYS A 176 2.33 20.64 10.60
N ILE A 177 1.71 21.50 9.81
CA ILE A 177 0.92 22.63 10.31
C ILE A 177 -0.53 22.23 10.60
N ILE A 178 -1.16 21.51 9.69
CA ILE A 178 -2.59 21.15 9.77
C ILE A 178 -2.83 20.16 10.92
N LEU A 179 -1.94 19.20 11.14
CA LEU A 179 -2.13 18.14 12.14
C LEU A 179 -2.23 18.69 13.56
N PRO A 180 -1.35 19.59 14.04
CA PRO A 180 -1.52 20.23 15.34
C PRO A 180 -2.81 21.05 15.46
N ILE A 181 -3.19 21.77 14.41
CA ILE A 181 -4.45 22.53 14.40
C ILE A 181 -5.64 21.60 14.54
N LEU A 182 -5.67 20.48 13.79
CA LEU A 182 -6.72 19.48 13.91
C LEU A 182 -6.77 18.85 15.30
N MET A 183 -5.62 18.58 15.92
CA MET A 183 -5.55 18.07 17.30
C MET A 183 -6.16 19.07 18.29
N ILE A 184 -5.84 20.35 18.14
CA ILE A 184 -6.41 21.42 19.00
C ILE A 184 -7.92 21.52 18.80
N CYS A 185 -8.38 21.53 17.55
CA CYS A 185 -9.81 21.59 17.23
C CYS A 185 -10.57 20.36 17.74
N SER A 186 -10.02 19.15 17.58
CA SER A 186 -10.66 17.92 18.07
C SER A 186 -10.77 17.90 19.58
N GLY A 187 -9.74 18.36 20.29
CA GLY A 187 -9.77 18.46 21.75
C GLY A 187 -10.70 19.53 22.26
N GLY A 188 -10.73 20.68 21.62
CA GLY A 188 -11.68 21.74 21.93
C GLY A 188 -13.13 21.30 21.72
N LEU A 189 -13.40 20.58 20.64
CA LEU A 189 -14.72 20.01 20.35
C LEU A 189 -15.13 18.97 21.41
N GLN A 190 -14.22 18.10 21.83
CA GLN A 190 -14.49 17.09 22.86
C GLN A 190 -14.83 17.72 24.21
N ILE A 191 -14.09 18.75 24.63
CA ILE A 191 -14.38 19.51 25.88
C ILE A 191 -15.71 20.25 25.75
N PHE A 192 -15.96 20.89 24.61
CA PHE A 192 -17.22 21.59 24.35
C PHE A 192 -18.41 20.63 24.40
N MET A 193 -18.31 19.49 23.72
CA MET A 193 -19.35 18.46 23.69
C MET A 193 -19.62 17.89 25.08
N SER A 194 -18.59 17.50 25.83
CA SER A 194 -18.77 16.97 27.19
C SER A 194 -19.42 17.98 28.13
N THR A 195 -19.02 19.27 28.04
CA THR A 195 -19.59 20.35 28.90
C THR A 195 -21.00 20.74 28.45
N ALA A 196 -21.25 20.83 27.15
CA ALA A 196 -22.57 21.16 26.62
C ALA A 196 -23.61 20.04 26.93
N ILE A 197 -23.19 18.80 26.81
CA ILE A 197 -24.04 17.62 27.10
C ILE A 197 -24.40 17.53 28.58
N GLN A 198 -23.43 17.72 29.49
CA GLN A 198 -23.69 17.75 30.95
C GLN A 198 -24.63 18.87 31.37
N LYS A 199 -24.63 20.00 30.67
CA LYS A 199 -25.51 21.15 30.97
C LYS A 199 -26.88 21.07 30.30
N LEU A 200 -27.00 20.47 29.14
CA LEU A 200 -28.22 20.45 28.31
C LEU A 200 -29.14 19.27 28.61
N LEU A 201 -28.63 18.17 29.16
CA LEU A 201 -29.40 16.93 29.37
C LEU A 201 -29.30 16.45 30.83
N PRO A 202 -30.17 16.91 31.73
CA PRO A 202 -30.23 16.42 33.10
C PRO A 202 -30.89 15.02 33.23
N PHE A 203 -31.02 14.29 32.12
CA PHE A 203 -31.68 12.99 32.11
C PHE A 203 -30.67 11.85 32.07
N ASP A 204 -30.47 11.14 33.18
CA ASP A 204 -29.62 9.94 33.29
C ASP A 204 -29.96 8.83 32.29
N PHE A 205 -31.16 8.85 31.71
CA PHE A 205 -31.62 7.85 30.74
C PHE A 205 -30.92 7.93 29.37
N LEU A 206 -30.41 9.12 28.95
CA LEU A 206 -29.73 9.31 27.67
C LEU A 206 -28.22 9.05 27.74
N SER A 207 -27.64 8.94 28.94
CA SER A 207 -26.21 8.74 29.17
C SER A 207 -25.65 7.51 28.41
N PRO A 208 -26.25 6.31 28.47
CA PRO A 208 -25.71 5.12 27.78
C PRO A 208 -25.79 5.22 26.23
N VAL A 209 -26.81 5.91 25.70
CA VAL A 209 -26.93 6.10 24.24
C VAL A 209 -25.85 7.08 23.76
N LEU A 210 -25.57 8.10 24.53
CA LEU A 210 -24.58 9.10 24.22
C LEU A 210 -23.15 8.53 24.30
N GLU A 211 -22.85 7.73 25.31
CA GLU A 211 -21.59 6.99 25.43
C GLU A 211 -21.39 6.06 24.23
N ALA A 212 -22.40 5.31 23.83
CA ALA A 212 -22.35 4.47 22.66
C ALA A 212 -22.14 5.27 21.35
N MET A 213 -22.72 6.47 21.23
CA MET A 213 -22.51 7.35 20.08
C MET A 213 -21.08 7.93 20.05
N LEU A 214 -20.51 8.28 21.21
CA LEU A 214 -19.13 8.75 21.32
C LEU A 214 -18.13 7.64 20.98
N ASP A 215 -18.39 6.43 21.46
CA ASP A 215 -17.58 5.26 21.10
C ASP A 215 -17.63 5.00 19.60
N LEU A 216 -18.83 5.00 19.00
CA LEU A 216 -18.99 4.85 17.57
C LEU A 216 -18.29 5.96 16.78
N ALA A 217 -18.35 7.20 17.26
CA ALA A 217 -17.65 8.33 16.64
C ALA A 217 -16.12 8.09 16.60
N SER A 218 -15.56 7.50 17.65
CA SER A 218 -14.14 7.16 17.71
C SER A 218 -13.75 6.12 16.64
N TYR A 219 -14.59 5.11 16.40
CA TYR A 219 -14.38 4.15 15.30
C TYR A 219 -14.49 4.81 13.93
N VAL A 220 -15.50 5.65 13.72
CA VAL A 220 -15.69 6.36 12.46
C VAL A 220 -14.51 7.28 12.16
N LEU A 221 -13.99 8.00 13.16
CA LEU A 221 -12.81 8.84 13.00
C LEU A 221 -11.56 8.02 12.63
N ALA A 222 -11.36 6.86 13.26
CA ALA A 222 -10.27 5.95 12.90
C ALA A 222 -10.43 5.45 11.45
N TRP A 223 -11.63 5.06 11.02
CA TRP A 223 -11.89 4.64 9.65
C TRP A 223 -11.59 5.76 8.64
N LEU A 224 -12.07 6.98 8.92
CA LEU A 224 -11.81 8.16 8.07
C LEU A 224 -10.32 8.48 7.99
N PHE A 225 -9.60 8.37 9.10
CA PHE A 225 -8.16 8.56 9.13
C PHE A 225 -7.44 7.56 8.20
N PHE A 226 -7.72 6.26 8.31
CA PHE A 226 -7.08 5.26 7.47
C PHE A 226 -7.51 5.36 6.01
N VAL A 227 -8.78 5.65 5.72
CA VAL A 227 -9.25 5.92 4.34
C VAL A 227 -8.49 7.11 3.75
N GLY A 228 -8.39 8.21 4.49
CA GLY A 228 -7.64 9.39 4.08
C GLY A 228 -6.14 9.09 3.86
N ALA A 229 -5.52 8.37 4.79
CA ALA A 229 -4.12 7.96 4.68
C ALA A 229 -3.87 7.12 3.41
N TYR A 230 -4.74 6.14 3.12
CA TYR A 230 -4.59 5.28 1.93
C TYR A 230 -4.84 6.03 0.61
N MET A 231 -5.60 7.12 0.63
CA MET A 231 -5.84 7.94 -0.56
C MET A 231 -4.79 9.02 -0.79
N LEU A 232 -4.23 9.60 0.29
CA LEU A 232 -3.40 10.79 0.21
C LEU A 232 -1.89 10.50 0.24
N ILE A 233 -1.46 9.47 1.00
CA ILE A 233 -0.03 9.17 1.18
C ILE A 233 0.60 8.64 -0.11
N PRO A 234 0.06 7.57 -0.77
CA PRO A 234 0.72 7.01 -1.93
C PRO A 234 0.66 7.95 -3.13
N ASN A 235 1.71 7.95 -3.96
CA ASN A 235 1.74 8.68 -5.23
C ASN A 235 0.99 7.92 -6.33
N ALA A 236 -0.22 7.48 -6.04
CA ALA A 236 -1.09 6.72 -6.95
C ALA A 236 -2.51 7.27 -6.90
N LYS A 237 -3.26 7.09 -7.99
CA LYS A 237 -4.69 7.44 -8.02
C LYS A 237 -5.51 6.35 -7.34
N VAL A 238 -5.73 6.48 -6.03
CA VAL A 238 -6.49 5.51 -5.24
C VAL A 238 -7.99 5.82 -5.33
N ARG A 239 -8.79 4.80 -5.64
CA ARG A 239 -10.26 4.92 -5.69
C ARG A 239 -10.84 4.82 -4.28
N PHE A 240 -11.77 5.72 -3.94
CA PHE A 240 -12.48 5.70 -2.65
C PHE A 240 -13.14 4.34 -2.36
N SER A 241 -13.71 3.68 -3.38
CA SER A 241 -14.32 2.34 -3.25
C SER A 241 -13.35 1.24 -2.80
N SER A 242 -12.05 1.41 -3.04
CA SER A 242 -11.00 0.49 -2.60
C SER A 242 -10.41 0.89 -1.24
N ALA A 243 -10.31 2.19 -0.97
CA ALA A 243 -9.82 2.72 0.29
C ALA A 243 -10.80 2.49 1.45
N LEU A 244 -12.12 2.56 1.20
CA LEU A 244 -13.15 2.44 2.23
C LEU A 244 -13.11 1.08 2.96
N PRO A 245 -13.20 -0.10 2.29
CA PRO A 245 -13.14 -1.38 2.99
C PRO A 245 -11.80 -1.61 3.69
N ALA A 246 -10.70 -1.17 3.10
CA ALA A 246 -9.38 -1.28 3.71
C ALA A 246 -9.24 -0.39 4.95
N GLY A 247 -9.76 0.83 4.90
CA GLY A 247 -9.78 1.76 6.03
C GLY A 247 -10.64 1.28 7.19
N ILE A 248 -11.80 0.67 6.90
CA ILE A 248 -12.66 0.06 7.93
C ILE A 248 -11.94 -1.11 8.61
N LEU A 249 -11.31 -2.01 7.83
CA LEU A 249 -10.56 -3.14 8.37
C LEU A 249 -9.38 -2.68 9.23
N ALA A 250 -8.55 -1.79 8.70
CA ALA A 250 -7.37 -1.30 9.40
C ALA A 250 -7.75 -0.46 10.64
N GLY A 251 -8.74 0.43 10.53
CA GLY A 251 -9.20 1.24 11.65
C GLY A 251 -9.82 0.40 12.76
N THR A 252 -10.59 -0.64 12.41
CA THR A 252 -11.13 -1.58 13.42
C THR A 252 -10.01 -2.38 14.08
N ALA A 253 -9.05 -2.92 13.31
CA ALA A 253 -7.90 -3.64 13.84
C ALA A 253 -7.04 -2.72 14.75
N PHE A 254 -6.87 -1.46 14.38
CA PHE A 254 -6.14 -0.48 15.19
C PHE A 254 -6.86 -0.17 16.51
N GLN A 255 -8.18 -0.02 16.50
CA GLN A 255 -8.96 0.19 17.73
C GLN A 255 -8.90 -1.03 18.67
N ILE A 256 -8.94 -2.25 18.11
CA ILE A 256 -8.74 -3.47 18.89
C ILE A 256 -7.34 -3.49 19.50
N LEU A 257 -6.31 -3.16 18.72
CA LEU A 257 -4.94 -3.07 19.20
C LEU A 257 -4.80 -2.00 20.31
N GLN A 258 -5.43 -0.85 20.15
CA GLN A 258 -5.46 0.23 21.16
C GLN A 258 -6.10 -0.24 22.47
N TRP A 259 -7.23 -0.93 22.37
CA TRP A 259 -7.90 -1.49 23.54
C TRP A 259 -7.02 -2.54 24.24
N LEU A 260 -6.39 -3.44 23.48
CA LEU A 260 -5.46 -4.44 24.02
C LEU A 260 -4.27 -3.79 24.70
N PHE A 261 -3.73 -2.73 24.12
CA PHE A 261 -2.59 -2.01 24.67
C PHE A 261 -2.94 -1.35 26.01
N VAL A 262 -4.06 -0.63 26.08
CA VAL A 262 -4.52 0.01 27.33
C VAL A 262 -4.83 -1.04 28.40
N SER A 263 -5.55 -2.11 28.05
CA SER A 263 -5.87 -3.20 28.97
C SER A 263 -4.60 -3.92 29.44
N GLY A 264 -3.64 -4.16 28.52
CA GLY A 264 -2.37 -4.78 28.82
C GLY A 264 -1.51 -3.94 29.77
N GLN A 265 -1.50 -2.61 29.59
CA GLN A 265 -0.78 -1.70 30.52
C GLN A 265 -1.35 -1.78 31.94
N LEU A 266 -2.69 -1.78 32.09
CA LEU A 266 -3.33 -1.90 33.39
C LEU A 266 -3.00 -3.24 34.07
N TYR A 267 -2.87 -4.32 33.28
CA TYR A 267 -2.48 -5.64 33.79
C TYR A 267 -1.02 -5.65 34.23
N VAL A 268 -0.11 -5.16 33.42
CA VAL A 268 1.33 -5.07 33.71
C VAL A 268 1.60 -4.16 34.89
N ALA A 269 0.86 -3.07 35.03
CA ALA A 269 0.99 -2.16 36.17
C ALA A 269 0.70 -2.82 37.52
N LYS A 270 -0.17 -3.84 37.56
CA LYS A 270 -0.43 -4.64 38.78
C LYS A 270 0.72 -5.58 39.16
N TYR A 271 1.57 -5.97 38.19
CA TYR A 271 2.71 -6.87 38.39
C TYR A 271 4.05 -6.13 38.46
N ASN A 272 4.04 -4.83 38.65
CA ASN A 272 5.17 -3.89 38.57
C ASN A 272 6.30 -4.11 39.61
N ALA A 273 6.22 -5.15 40.47
CA ALA A 273 7.23 -5.40 41.50
C ALA A 273 8.62 -5.80 40.95
N ILE A 274 8.69 -6.31 39.68
CA ILE A 274 9.93 -6.84 39.11
C ILE A 274 10.51 -5.89 38.04
N TYR A 275 9.67 -5.29 37.16
CA TYR A 275 10.14 -4.51 36.02
C TYR A 275 10.00 -2.99 36.17
N GLY A 276 9.24 -2.49 37.12
CA GLY A 276 9.06 -1.07 37.40
C GLY A 276 8.59 -0.26 36.17
N SER A 277 9.10 0.96 36.03
CA SER A 277 8.83 1.85 34.89
C SER A 277 9.46 1.38 33.57
N PHE A 278 10.35 0.36 33.62
CA PHE A 278 11.09 -0.12 32.44
C PHE A 278 10.23 -0.98 31.50
N SER A 279 9.12 -1.57 31.99
CA SER A 279 8.21 -2.39 31.20
C SER A 279 7.44 -1.61 30.13
N PHE A 280 7.29 -0.29 30.29
CA PHE A 280 6.57 0.58 29.36
C PHE A 280 7.22 0.63 27.97
N LEU A 281 8.55 0.75 27.91
CA LEU A 281 9.28 0.95 26.66
C LEU A 281 9.15 -0.25 25.69
N PRO A 282 9.35 -1.51 26.10
CA PRO A 282 9.11 -2.68 25.25
C PRO A 282 7.64 -2.77 24.79
N LEU A 283 6.69 -2.53 25.69
CA LEU A 283 5.27 -2.60 25.36
C LEU A 283 4.88 -1.53 24.33
N MET A 284 5.41 -0.32 24.47
CA MET A 284 5.21 0.77 23.51
C MET A 284 5.83 0.44 22.14
N LEU A 285 7.01 -0.18 22.11
CA LEU A 285 7.65 -0.60 20.85
C LEU A 285 6.82 -1.66 20.13
N ILE A 286 6.31 -2.67 20.85
CA ILE A 286 5.44 -3.70 20.28
C ILE A 286 4.15 -3.08 19.74
N TRP A 287 3.52 -2.19 20.51
CA TRP A 287 2.31 -1.50 20.08
C TRP A 287 2.54 -0.67 18.82
N MET A 288 3.65 0.07 18.75
CA MET A 288 4.00 0.89 17.58
C MET A 288 4.30 0.02 16.36
N GLN A 289 5.02 -1.10 16.53
CA GLN A 289 5.30 -2.05 15.45
C GLN A 289 4.02 -2.68 14.90
N LEU A 290 3.11 -3.11 15.78
CA LEU A 290 1.83 -3.68 15.37
C LEU A 290 0.95 -2.62 14.70
N SER A 291 0.99 -1.37 15.16
CA SER A 291 0.28 -0.24 14.53
C SER A 291 0.75 -0.01 13.09
N TRP A 292 2.07 -0.02 12.86
CA TRP A 292 2.63 0.09 11.52
C TRP A 292 2.30 -1.13 10.66
N LEU A 293 2.36 -2.34 11.24
CA LEU A 293 2.00 -3.57 10.52
C LEU A 293 0.53 -3.55 10.06
N ILE A 294 -0.40 -3.13 10.92
CA ILE A 294 -1.82 -2.96 10.58
C ILE A 294 -1.98 -1.91 9.48
N THR A 295 -1.28 -0.79 9.59
CA THR A 295 -1.33 0.30 8.60
C THR A 295 -0.86 -0.18 7.23
N LEU A 296 0.28 -0.87 7.15
CA LEU A 296 0.82 -1.38 5.89
C LEU A 296 0.00 -2.55 5.33
N ALA A 297 -0.51 -3.43 6.20
CA ALA A 297 -1.41 -4.50 5.79
C ALA A 297 -2.71 -3.94 5.20
N GLY A 298 -3.28 -2.89 5.80
CA GLY A 298 -4.44 -2.20 5.25
C GLY A 298 -4.17 -1.52 3.90
N ALA A 299 -2.98 -0.89 3.73
CA ALA A 299 -2.56 -0.36 2.44
C ALA A 299 -2.47 -1.46 1.37
N LEU A 300 -1.97 -2.65 1.76
CA LEU A 300 -1.92 -3.82 0.89
C LEU A 300 -3.32 -4.32 0.52
N VAL A 301 -4.26 -4.37 1.46
CA VAL A 301 -5.68 -4.69 1.18
C VAL A 301 -6.26 -3.69 0.18
N CYS A 302 -6.02 -2.39 0.39
CA CYS A 302 -6.50 -1.34 -0.52
C CYS A 302 -5.96 -1.53 -1.94
N SER A 303 -4.65 -1.75 -2.09
CA SER A 303 -3.99 -2.04 -3.35
C SER A 303 -4.54 -3.32 -4.00
N SER A 304 -4.73 -4.39 -3.21
CA SER A 304 -5.28 -5.65 -3.69
C SER A 304 -6.72 -5.51 -4.18
N VAL A 305 -7.59 -4.78 -3.47
CA VAL A 305 -8.98 -4.51 -3.88
C VAL A 305 -9.00 -3.72 -5.20
N GLN A 306 -8.14 -2.73 -5.36
CA GLN A 306 -8.09 -1.92 -6.57
C GLN A 306 -7.54 -2.68 -7.77
N ASN A 307 -6.51 -3.49 -7.57
CA ASN A 307 -5.74 -4.12 -8.64
C ASN A 307 -6.15 -5.58 -8.89
N ILE A 308 -7.23 -6.07 -8.26
CA ILE A 308 -7.66 -7.47 -8.36
C ILE A 308 -7.90 -7.93 -9.80
N SER A 309 -8.48 -7.07 -10.66
CA SER A 309 -8.69 -7.37 -12.07
C SER A 309 -7.36 -7.54 -12.80
N MET A 310 -6.39 -6.66 -12.54
CA MET A 310 -5.05 -6.77 -13.14
C MET A 310 -4.35 -8.06 -12.73
N PHE A 311 -4.44 -8.46 -11.46
CA PHE A 311 -3.83 -9.71 -10.98
C PHE A 311 -4.52 -10.96 -11.51
N THR A 312 -5.85 -10.96 -11.59
CA THR A 312 -6.59 -12.09 -12.19
C THR A 312 -6.13 -12.33 -13.62
N TYR A 313 -5.99 -11.28 -14.41
CA TYR A 313 -5.49 -11.37 -15.78
C TYR A 313 -4.00 -11.72 -15.85
N SER A 314 -3.18 -11.21 -14.93
CA SER A 314 -1.74 -11.53 -14.87
C SER A 314 -1.52 -13.04 -14.63
N CYS A 315 -2.24 -13.66 -13.72
CA CYS A 315 -2.17 -15.11 -13.50
C CYS A 315 -2.62 -15.90 -14.73
N GLN A 316 -3.66 -15.44 -15.43
CA GLN A 316 -4.14 -16.08 -16.67
C GLN A 316 -3.15 -15.90 -17.84
N THR A 317 -2.44 -14.76 -17.90
CA THR A 317 -1.47 -14.48 -18.97
C THR A 317 -0.12 -15.18 -18.79
N GLN A 318 0.21 -15.67 -17.60
CA GLN A 318 1.41 -16.50 -17.39
C GLN A 318 1.34 -17.83 -18.13
N ASN A 319 0.14 -18.38 -18.31
CA ASN A 319 -0.08 -19.66 -19.01
C ASN A 319 -0.36 -19.49 -20.51
N ILE A 320 -0.20 -18.30 -21.08
CA ILE A 320 -0.38 -18.09 -22.52
C ILE A 320 0.82 -18.67 -23.27
N SER A 321 0.56 -19.53 -24.26
CA SER A 321 1.62 -20.04 -25.12
C SER A 321 2.32 -18.91 -25.88
N ASP A 322 3.63 -19.07 -26.13
CA ASP A 322 4.42 -18.06 -26.86
C ASP A 322 3.87 -17.79 -28.25
N ASN A 323 3.32 -18.83 -28.92
CA ASN A 323 2.68 -18.67 -30.21
C ASN A 323 1.41 -17.80 -30.12
N TYR A 324 0.57 -17.97 -29.10
CA TYR A 324 -0.62 -17.14 -28.92
C TYR A 324 -0.22 -15.71 -28.56
N ARG A 325 0.79 -15.55 -27.70
CA ARG A 325 1.35 -14.24 -27.35
C ARG A 325 1.87 -13.48 -28.57
N LEU A 326 2.57 -14.20 -29.48
CA LEU A 326 3.02 -13.61 -30.73
C LEU A 326 1.84 -13.16 -31.60
N LYS A 327 0.79 -13.99 -31.75
CA LYS A 327 -0.42 -13.62 -32.51
C LYS A 327 -1.06 -12.35 -31.99
N VAL A 328 -1.23 -12.23 -30.66
CA VAL A 328 -1.80 -11.03 -30.03
C VAL A 328 -0.87 -9.83 -30.23
N THR A 329 0.45 -10.02 -30.13
CA THR A 329 1.44 -8.94 -30.36
C THR A 329 1.34 -8.38 -31.78
N LEU A 330 1.27 -9.27 -32.78
CA LEU A 330 1.10 -8.88 -34.19
C LEU A 330 -0.24 -8.17 -34.42
N ALA A 331 -1.31 -8.66 -33.81
CA ALA A 331 -2.62 -8.04 -33.90
C ALA A 331 -2.62 -6.60 -33.31
N VAL A 332 -2.05 -6.43 -32.12
CA VAL A 332 -1.92 -5.10 -31.49
C VAL A 332 -1.05 -4.16 -32.34
N LEU A 333 0.07 -4.64 -32.85
CA LEU A 333 0.94 -3.84 -33.73
C LEU A 333 0.19 -3.43 -35.02
N SER A 334 -0.59 -4.34 -35.61
CA SER A 334 -1.39 -4.03 -36.80
C SER A 334 -2.42 -2.93 -36.55
N VAL A 335 -3.01 -2.89 -35.35
CA VAL A 335 -3.92 -1.82 -34.93
C VAL A 335 -3.20 -0.47 -34.87
N ILE A 336 -2.03 -0.45 -34.26
CA ILE A 336 -1.20 0.79 -34.12
C ILE A 336 -0.81 1.31 -35.52
N ILE A 337 -0.36 0.43 -36.42
CA ILE A 337 0.04 0.78 -37.78
C ILE A 337 -1.15 1.30 -38.59
N LYS A 338 -2.28 0.58 -38.63
CA LYS A 338 -3.48 1.00 -39.37
C LYS A 338 -4.03 2.33 -38.90
N ARG A 339 -4.00 2.56 -37.57
CA ARG A 339 -4.44 3.83 -37.01
C ARG A 339 -3.53 4.99 -37.39
N PHE A 340 -2.22 4.75 -37.47
CA PHE A 340 -1.26 5.73 -37.94
C PHE A 340 -1.42 6.01 -39.45
N GLU A 341 -1.64 4.97 -40.27
CA GLU A 341 -1.89 5.06 -41.70
C GLU A 341 -3.15 5.89 -42.00
N SER A 342 -4.20 5.75 -41.19
CA SER A 342 -5.42 6.54 -41.30
C SER A 342 -5.32 7.95 -40.73
N ALA A 343 -4.11 8.43 -40.36
CA ALA A 343 -3.85 9.71 -39.69
C ALA A 343 -4.67 9.88 -38.39
N GLY A 344 -5.00 8.78 -37.72
CA GLY A 344 -5.69 8.78 -36.43
C GLY A 344 -4.78 9.25 -35.28
N LYS A 345 -5.37 9.65 -34.17
CA LYS A 345 -4.61 10.01 -32.97
C LYS A 345 -3.84 8.81 -32.44
N PRO A 346 -2.60 8.98 -31.94
CA PRO A 346 -1.85 7.90 -31.28
C PRO A 346 -2.66 7.19 -30.21
N ILE A 347 -2.56 5.86 -30.15
CA ILE A 347 -3.37 5.01 -29.27
C ILE A 347 -2.64 4.75 -27.95
N THR A 348 -3.41 4.74 -26.85
CA THR A 348 -2.84 4.37 -25.53
C THR A 348 -3.02 2.89 -25.22
N PRO A 349 -2.21 2.30 -24.33
CA PRO A 349 -2.42 0.93 -23.85
C PRO A 349 -3.83 0.69 -23.29
N HIS A 350 -4.37 1.65 -22.55
CA HIS A 350 -5.71 1.56 -21.95
C HIS A 350 -6.79 1.55 -23.01
N GLU A 351 -6.72 2.46 -23.97
CA GLU A 351 -7.68 2.50 -25.11
C GLU A 351 -7.65 1.20 -25.93
N THR A 352 -6.46 0.63 -26.15
CA THR A 352 -6.31 -0.65 -26.84
C THR A 352 -6.97 -1.77 -26.06
N ALA A 353 -6.76 -1.82 -24.74
CA ALA A 353 -7.36 -2.82 -23.87
C ALA A 353 -8.89 -2.77 -23.88
N ASP A 354 -9.46 -1.55 -23.75
CA ASP A 354 -10.90 -1.34 -23.69
C ASP A 354 -11.58 -1.60 -25.03
N THR A 355 -10.96 -1.15 -26.13
CA THR A 355 -11.57 -1.27 -27.48
C THR A 355 -11.62 -2.70 -27.97
N TYR A 356 -10.57 -3.48 -27.69
CA TYR A 356 -10.45 -4.86 -28.21
C TYR A 356 -10.71 -5.93 -27.16
N GLY A 357 -11.07 -5.57 -25.94
CA GLY A 357 -11.32 -6.51 -24.86
C GLY A 357 -10.07 -7.35 -24.46
N ILE A 358 -8.87 -6.80 -24.70
CA ILE A 358 -7.61 -7.46 -24.36
C ILE A 358 -7.24 -7.05 -22.91
N PRO A 359 -6.86 -8.00 -22.04
CA PRO A 359 -6.46 -7.68 -20.68
C PRO A 359 -5.36 -6.60 -20.63
N SER A 360 -5.59 -5.52 -19.89
CA SER A 360 -4.64 -4.37 -19.79
C SER A 360 -3.21 -4.79 -19.45
N PRO A 361 -2.92 -5.76 -18.55
CA PRO A 361 -1.56 -6.20 -18.29
C PRO A 361 -0.88 -6.86 -19.50
N LEU A 362 -1.65 -7.60 -20.29
CA LEU A 362 -1.13 -8.21 -21.53
C LEU A 362 -0.80 -7.14 -22.55
N VAL A 363 -1.69 -6.15 -22.72
CA VAL A 363 -1.44 -5.00 -23.60
C VAL A 363 -0.19 -4.24 -23.16
N SER A 364 -0.08 -3.91 -21.87
CA SER A 364 1.08 -3.21 -21.31
C SER A 364 2.39 -4.00 -21.54
N ALA A 365 2.38 -5.31 -21.32
CA ALA A 365 3.54 -6.17 -21.58
C ALA A 365 3.90 -6.20 -23.07
N ILE A 366 2.90 -6.25 -23.95
CA ILE A 366 3.10 -6.20 -25.41
C ILE A 366 3.69 -4.84 -25.82
N PHE A 367 3.13 -3.74 -25.33
CA PHE A 367 3.65 -2.39 -25.63
C PHE A 367 5.11 -2.26 -25.17
N THR A 368 5.42 -2.70 -23.96
CA THR A 368 6.80 -2.71 -23.45
C THR A 368 7.72 -3.52 -24.35
N ARG A 369 7.30 -4.71 -24.78
CA ARG A 369 8.08 -5.56 -25.69
C ARG A 369 8.26 -4.95 -27.09
N LEU A 370 7.22 -4.32 -27.63
CA LEU A 370 7.29 -3.61 -28.93
C LEU A 370 8.20 -2.38 -28.85
N MET A 371 8.16 -1.63 -27.75
CA MET A 371 9.08 -0.49 -27.52
C MET A 371 10.51 -0.95 -27.38
N ALA A 372 10.76 -1.99 -26.59
CA ALA A 372 12.08 -2.59 -26.42
C ALA A 372 12.67 -3.08 -27.76
N GLY A 373 11.83 -3.68 -28.63
CA GLY A 373 12.22 -4.06 -29.99
C GLY A 373 12.37 -2.87 -30.96
N GLY A 374 12.13 -1.63 -30.52
CA GLY A 374 12.23 -0.44 -31.39
C GLY A 374 11.16 -0.39 -32.49
N LEU A 375 10.02 -1.05 -32.28
CA LEU A 375 8.91 -1.09 -33.25
C LEU A 375 7.90 0.02 -33.02
N ILE A 376 7.76 0.54 -31.80
CA ILE A 376 6.89 1.65 -31.45
C ILE A 376 7.61 2.63 -30.53
N VAL A 377 7.18 3.91 -30.54
CA VAL A 377 7.72 4.98 -29.69
C VAL A 377 6.58 5.69 -28.95
N ARG A 378 6.87 6.17 -27.75
CA ARG A 378 5.93 7.00 -27.00
C ARG A 378 5.84 8.40 -27.61
N VAL A 379 4.63 8.94 -27.64
CA VAL A 379 4.38 10.33 -28.04
C VAL A 379 4.03 11.10 -26.77
N VAL A 380 4.85 12.09 -26.44
CA VAL A 380 4.59 12.98 -25.31
C VAL A 380 3.85 14.18 -25.84
N PRO A 381 2.60 14.44 -25.44
CA PRO A 381 1.88 15.66 -25.82
C PRO A 381 2.58 16.88 -25.20
N ASP A 382 2.66 17.98 -25.97
CA ASP A 382 3.25 19.23 -25.50
C ASP A 382 2.60 19.68 -24.18
N GLY A 383 3.43 19.91 -23.15
CA GLY A 383 3.01 20.42 -21.83
C GLY A 383 2.74 19.37 -20.74
N THR A 384 2.88 18.07 -21.00
CA THR A 384 2.77 17.03 -19.97
C THR A 384 4.13 16.45 -19.63
N ALA A 385 4.70 16.89 -18.51
CA ALA A 385 5.94 16.34 -17.95
C ALA A 385 5.70 15.05 -17.12
N GLU A 386 4.56 14.39 -17.24
CA GLU A 386 4.25 13.19 -16.48
C GLU A 386 4.66 11.95 -17.27
N MET A 387 5.65 11.22 -16.75
CA MET A 387 5.97 9.85 -17.16
C MET A 387 4.84 8.92 -16.70
N SER A 388 3.73 8.92 -17.42
CA SER A 388 2.64 7.97 -17.23
C SER A 388 2.90 6.73 -18.07
N ASP A 389 2.68 5.54 -17.50
CA ASP A 389 2.72 4.28 -18.26
C ASP A 389 1.63 4.19 -19.35
N ASN A 390 0.67 5.10 -19.35
CA ASN A 390 -0.44 5.19 -20.30
C ASN A 390 -0.21 6.27 -21.38
N LEU A 391 1.05 6.52 -21.77
CA LEU A 391 1.34 7.44 -22.87
C LEU A 391 0.93 6.84 -24.21
N PRO A 392 0.39 7.66 -25.13
CA PRO A 392 0.06 7.22 -26.47
C PRO A 392 1.33 6.83 -27.24
N VAL A 393 1.19 5.87 -28.16
CA VAL A 393 2.29 5.37 -28.98
C VAL A 393 1.99 5.51 -30.47
N GLN A 394 3.08 5.53 -31.24
CA GLN A 394 3.04 5.48 -32.70
C GLN A 394 4.15 4.56 -33.24
N PRO A 395 4.10 4.13 -34.53
CA PRO A 395 5.20 3.41 -35.15
C PRO A 395 6.52 4.17 -35.03
N ALA A 396 7.63 3.46 -34.78
CA ALA A 396 8.96 4.04 -34.62
C ALA A 396 9.64 4.35 -35.95
N MET A 397 9.15 3.73 -37.04
CA MET A 397 9.76 3.85 -38.37
C MET A 397 8.67 3.91 -39.45
N SER A 398 9.08 4.10 -40.72
CA SER A 398 8.18 4.11 -41.87
C SER A 398 7.37 2.80 -41.98
N ILE A 399 6.08 2.89 -42.26
CA ILE A 399 5.12 1.77 -42.33
C ILE A 399 5.61 0.69 -43.30
N ASN A 400 6.29 1.06 -44.40
CA ASN A 400 6.78 0.14 -45.41
C ASN A 400 7.85 -0.85 -44.90
N HIS A 401 8.46 -0.61 -43.75
CA HIS A 401 9.43 -1.51 -43.14
C HIS A 401 8.81 -2.60 -42.25
N TYR A 402 7.52 -2.49 -41.92
CA TYR A 402 6.86 -3.46 -41.04
C TYR A 402 6.38 -4.71 -41.81
N THR A 403 7.34 -5.49 -42.31
CA THR A 403 7.01 -6.84 -42.80
C THR A 403 6.86 -7.79 -41.61
N ILE A 404 6.06 -8.84 -41.77
CA ILE A 404 5.82 -9.83 -40.69
C ILE A 404 7.15 -10.45 -40.24
N THR A 405 8.01 -10.79 -41.22
CA THR A 405 9.34 -11.36 -41.00
C THR A 405 10.22 -10.42 -40.16
N PHE A 406 10.28 -9.15 -40.56
CA PHE A 406 11.06 -8.14 -39.83
C PHE A 406 10.58 -7.97 -38.38
N VAL A 407 9.29 -7.94 -38.15
CA VAL A 407 8.71 -7.80 -36.79
C VAL A 407 9.03 -9.03 -35.94
N ILE A 408 8.88 -10.24 -36.47
CA ILE A 408 9.19 -11.49 -35.77
C ILE A 408 10.68 -11.54 -35.42
N GLU A 409 11.55 -11.24 -36.38
CA GLU A 409 13.00 -11.22 -36.19
C GLU A 409 13.42 -10.23 -35.07
N ARG A 410 12.86 -9.02 -35.12
CA ARG A 410 13.11 -8.00 -34.07
C ARG A 410 12.62 -8.46 -32.68
N LEU A 411 11.48 -9.10 -32.58
CA LEU A 411 10.93 -9.60 -31.33
C LEU A 411 11.68 -10.82 -30.78
N ARG A 412 12.28 -11.65 -31.64
CA ARG A 412 13.05 -12.84 -31.25
C ARG A 412 14.47 -12.49 -30.84
N ASN A 413 15.14 -11.61 -31.60
CA ASN A 413 16.52 -11.25 -31.37
C ASN A 413 16.70 -10.08 -30.38
N HIS A 414 15.61 -9.66 -29.70
CA HIS A 414 15.71 -8.65 -28.68
C HIS A 414 16.16 -9.27 -27.35
N GLY A 415 17.35 -8.91 -26.89
CA GLY A 415 18.00 -9.42 -25.70
C GLY A 415 19.44 -9.82 -25.94
N ASP A 416 20.09 -10.34 -24.90
CA ASP A 416 21.42 -10.90 -25.02
C ASP A 416 21.34 -12.28 -25.71
N THR A 417 22.02 -12.43 -26.81
CA THR A 417 22.01 -13.67 -27.62
C THR A 417 23.22 -14.56 -27.32
N ASP A 418 24.19 -14.10 -26.51
CA ASP A 418 25.42 -14.84 -26.20
C ASP A 418 25.75 -14.80 -24.70
N PHE A 419 24.71 -15.06 -23.87
CA PHE A 419 24.81 -15.02 -22.41
C PHE A 419 25.61 -16.20 -21.81
N ILE A 420 25.56 -17.38 -22.45
CA ILE A 420 26.27 -18.58 -21.98
C ILE A 420 27.57 -18.73 -22.78
N PRO A 421 28.77 -18.61 -22.15
CA PRO A 421 30.05 -18.81 -22.83
C PRO A 421 30.12 -20.18 -23.51
N ASP A 422 30.57 -20.21 -24.72
CA ASP A 422 30.77 -21.44 -25.53
C ASP A 422 29.52 -22.31 -25.80
N PHE A 423 28.29 -21.76 -25.64
CA PHE A 423 27.05 -22.49 -25.84
C PHE A 423 26.97 -23.13 -27.23
N SER A 424 27.40 -22.39 -28.27
CA SER A 424 27.40 -22.85 -29.66
C SER A 424 28.33 -24.04 -29.88
N SER A 425 29.46 -24.07 -29.17
CA SER A 425 30.43 -25.16 -29.27
C SER A 425 30.03 -26.41 -28.50
N GLN A 426 29.27 -26.23 -27.40
CA GLN A 426 28.76 -27.29 -26.54
C GLN A 426 27.57 -28.03 -27.17
N PHE A 427 26.71 -27.31 -27.94
CA PHE A 427 25.48 -27.86 -28.49
C PHE A 427 25.33 -27.62 -30.02
N PRO A 428 26.31 -27.97 -30.86
CA PRO A 428 26.31 -27.61 -32.28
C PRO A 428 25.12 -28.19 -33.07
N GLY A 429 24.63 -29.36 -32.71
CA GLY A 429 23.49 -29.98 -33.38
C GLY A 429 22.16 -29.28 -33.11
N VAL A 430 21.96 -28.74 -31.91
CA VAL A 430 20.76 -27.98 -31.57
C VAL A 430 20.76 -26.64 -32.29
N ILE A 431 21.90 -25.96 -32.35
CA ILE A 431 22.03 -24.66 -33.00
C ILE A 431 21.80 -24.78 -34.51
N ALA A 432 22.38 -25.77 -35.17
CA ALA A 432 22.13 -26.03 -36.59
C ALA A 432 20.65 -26.26 -36.93
N ILE A 433 19.89 -26.92 -36.05
CA ILE A 433 18.44 -27.10 -36.21
C ILE A 433 17.70 -25.77 -36.02
N CYS A 434 18.08 -24.97 -35.02
CA CYS A 434 17.48 -23.64 -34.78
C CYS A 434 17.73 -22.70 -35.95
N ASP A 435 18.96 -22.67 -36.48
CA ASP A 435 19.34 -21.87 -37.65
C ASP A 435 18.58 -22.28 -38.92
N ASP A 436 18.35 -23.60 -39.15
CA ASP A 436 17.52 -24.08 -40.23
C ASP A 436 16.06 -23.63 -40.10
N ILE A 437 15.50 -23.68 -38.93
CA ILE A 437 14.14 -23.17 -38.63
C ILE A 437 14.04 -21.68 -38.92
N ASP A 438 15.01 -20.90 -38.47
CA ASP A 438 15.03 -19.43 -38.65
C ASP A 438 15.25 -19.06 -40.14
N SER A 439 16.06 -19.81 -40.87
CA SER A 439 16.24 -19.62 -42.32
C SER A 439 14.96 -19.88 -43.12
N ARG A 440 14.17 -20.87 -42.72
CA ARG A 440 12.87 -21.15 -43.35
C ARG A 440 11.81 -20.09 -43.06
N LEU A 441 11.86 -19.50 -41.87
CA LEU A 441 10.96 -18.40 -41.49
C LEU A 441 11.30 -17.08 -42.24
N THR A 442 12.56 -16.87 -42.59
CA THR A 442 13.01 -15.68 -43.37
C THR A 442 12.69 -15.80 -44.87
N THR A 443 12.49 -17.01 -45.37
CA THR A 443 12.16 -17.27 -46.79
C THR A 443 10.66 -17.30 -47.09
N MET A 444 9.80 -17.22 -46.08
CA MET A 444 8.34 -17.02 -46.18
C MET A 444 7.97 -15.53 -46.16
#